data_4290fc6574ad6335a37737c95be86512
#
_entry.id   4290fc6574ad6335a37737c95be86512
#
_cell.length_a   1.000
_cell.length_b   1.000
_cell.length_c   1.000
_cell.angle_alpha   90.00
_cell.angle_beta   90.00
_cell.angle_gamma   90.00
#
_symmetry.space_group_name_H-M   'P 1'
#
loop_
_entity.id
_entity.type
_entity.pdbx_description
1 polymer ?
#
loop_
_entity_poly.entity_id
_entity_poly.type
_entity_poly.pdbx_seq_one_letter_code
_entity_poly.pdbx_strand_id
1 'polypeptide(L)'
;MNVFSSVINFHVNYLNNLFRMTAVVILLKQVVCMRKISPSMQWGILLSVSLVLGVLLQVYHVPAALLLGPMLVGVAMGLNGATIRLPRVCFLGSTSVLGCLVAQSLSLSILSPLLNNWLLVLFILLMPLAASGVSGWLLVKFSELPGPTGTWGASPGGAAAMVAMSGEFGADVRLVAFMQYLRVLMVTAAAAFVARISLGDAAAENNAMLVWFPSLDWRFPATLCVAFGCAWVGRRLRIPSGAMLGPMIVGAVLHSTGTLTLQTPEWLLALAYAFIGWSVGLSFTRPIFLLAIRTLPQMMASIIGLMLLCGAMALMVTRLLPVDLLTAYLATSPGGLDSIAIIAAGSNVDIAFVIALQTMRLFATLIVSPVLSRFISRHASNPEAPSSL
;
A
#
# COMPACT_ATOMS: atom_id res chain seq x y z
N MET A 1 -34.63 11.79 7.28
CA MET A 1 -34.05 11.93 8.64
C MET A 1 -33.29 10.68 9.08
N ASN A 2 -33.60 9.49 8.56
CA ASN A 2 -32.94 8.22 8.94
C ASN A 2 -31.54 7.99 8.34
N VAL A 3 -31.24 8.54 7.18
CA VAL A 3 -29.93 8.34 6.49
C VAL A 3 -28.78 9.05 7.22
N PHE A 4 -29.05 10.28 7.73
CA PHE A 4 -28.04 11.06 8.49
C PHE A 4 -27.70 10.40 9.84
N SER A 5 -28.68 9.81 10.51
CA SER A 5 -28.51 9.07 11.78
C SER A 5 -27.72 7.78 11.57
N SER A 6 -27.94 7.06 10.46
CA SER A 6 -27.20 5.83 10.12
C SER A 6 -25.73 6.10 9.75
N VAL A 7 -25.47 7.19 9.02
CA VAL A 7 -24.10 7.64 8.67
C VAL A 7 -23.33 8.09 9.91
N ILE A 8 -23.97 8.83 10.81
CA ILE A 8 -23.38 9.25 12.08
C ILE A 8 -23.08 8.03 12.96
N ASN A 9 -23.99 7.08 13.05
CA ASN A 9 -23.79 5.84 13.84
C ASN A 9 -22.69 4.93 13.25
N PHE A 10 -22.54 4.87 11.93
CA PHE A 10 -21.43 4.15 11.30
C PHE A 10 -20.08 4.84 11.56
N HIS A 11 -20.01 6.17 11.41
CA HIS A 11 -18.79 6.95 11.72
C HIS A 11 -18.46 6.91 13.21
N VAL A 12 -19.46 7.01 14.08
CA VAL A 12 -19.29 6.89 15.53
C VAL A 12 -18.83 5.47 15.90
N ASN A 13 -19.37 4.43 15.29
CA ASN A 13 -18.89 3.07 15.48
C ASN A 13 -17.49 2.84 14.88
N TYR A 14 -17.20 3.40 13.72
CA TYR A 14 -15.87 3.33 13.11
C TYR A 14 -14.83 4.11 13.94
N LEU A 15 -15.16 5.31 14.40
CA LEU A 15 -14.34 6.11 15.31
C LEU A 15 -14.22 5.47 16.70
N ASN A 16 -15.30 4.90 17.26
CA ASN A 16 -15.24 4.14 18.51
C ASN A 16 -14.40 2.87 18.39
N ASN A 17 -14.43 2.20 17.23
CA ASN A 17 -13.55 1.06 16.96
C ASN A 17 -12.10 1.51 16.77
N LEU A 18 -11.86 2.65 16.11
CA LEU A 18 -10.53 3.27 16.04
C LEU A 18 -10.04 3.73 17.44
N PHE A 19 -10.93 4.26 18.28
CA PHE A 19 -10.63 4.60 19.69
C PHE A 19 -10.40 3.35 20.56
N ARG A 20 -11.11 2.25 20.32
CA ARG A 20 -10.82 0.95 20.98
C ARG A 20 -9.48 0.38 20.51
N MET A 21 -9.08 0.61 19.25
CA MET A 21 -7.75 0.29 18.75
C MET A 21 -6.66 1.14 19.40
N THR A 22 -6.90 2.44 19.63
CA THR A 22 -6.00 3.26 20.45
C THR A 22 -5.92 2.77 21.88
N ALA A 23 -7.00 2.21 22.45
CA ALA A 23 -6.96 1.57 23.76
C ALA A 23 -6.12 0.28 23.76
N VAL A 24 -6.12 -0.51 22.69
CA VAL A 24 -5.20 -1.66 22.52
C VAL A 24 -3.74 -1.19 22.41
N VAL A 25 -3.49 -0.09 21.69
CA VAL A 25 -2.16 0.55 21.62
C VAL A 25 -1.77 1.15 22.99
N ILE A 26 -2.73 1.67 23.77
CA ILE A 26 -2.50 2.19 25.12
C ILE A 26 -2.30 1.05 26.13
N LEU A 27 -3.00 -0.07 26.00
CA LEU A 27 -2.76 -1.31 26.75
C LEU A 27 -1.38 -1.88 26.47
N LEU A 28 -0.90 -1.82 25.22
CA LEU A 28 0.48 -2.12 24.86
C LEU A 28 1.48 -1.12 25.46
N LYS A 29 1.04 0.07 25.88
CA LYS A 29 1.86 1.09 26.55
C LYS A 29 2.19 0.75 28.00
N GLN A 30 1.40 -0.09 28.66
CA GLN A 30 1.65 -0.60 30.02
C GLN A 30 2.49 -1.86 30.06
N VAL A 31 2.78 -2.49 28.91
CA VAL A 31 3.55 -3.74 28.85
C VAL A 31 5.05 -3.42 28.81
N VAL A 32 5.69 -3.59 29.95
CA VAL A 32 7.07 -4.01 30.15
C VAL A 32 8.11 -3.38 29.20
N CYS A 33 9.08 -2.69 29.79
CA CYS A 33 10.30 -2.26 29.10
C CYS A 33 10.91 -3.46 28.33
N MET A 34 10.65 -3.55 27.01
CA MET A 34 11.04 -4.67 26.13
C MET A 34 12.55 -4.96 26.21
N ARG A 35 13.35 -3.96 26.57
CA ARG A 35 14.81 -4.09 26.75
C ARG A 35 15.21 -5.11 27.83
N LYS A 36 14.30 -5.43 28.78
CA LYS A 36 14.56 -6.40 29.88
C LYS A 36 14.11 -7.83 29.55
N ILE A 37 13.45 -8.03 28.43
CA ILE A 37 12.88 -9.32 28.00
C ILE A 37 13.87 -10.03 27.07
N SER A 38 13.99 -11.37 27.22
CA SER A 38 14.84 -12.17 26.32
C SER A 38 14.40 -12.05 24.86
N PRO A 39 15.32 -12.10 23.89
CA PRO A 39 14.98 -12.02 22.46
C PRO A 39 13.96 -13.08 22.03
N SER A 40 14.05 -14.29 22.54
CA SER A 40 13.11 -15.38 22.23
C SER A 40 11.68 -15.03 22.65
N MET A 41 11.51 -14.43 23.82
CA MET A 41 10.20 -14.01 24.32
C MET A 41 9.67 -12.79 23.52
N GLN A 42 10.55 -11.88 23.09
CA GLN A 42 10.16 -10.78 22.20
C GLN A 42 9.61 -11.29 20.87
N TRP A 43 10.23 -12.33 20.26
CA TRP A 43 9.71 -12.99 19.06
C TRP A 43 8.37 -13.66 19.30
N GLY A 44 8.20 -14.36 20.45
CA GLY A 44 6.92 -14.97 20.82
C GLY A 44 5.80 -13.94 20.92
N ILE A 45 6.05 -12.82 21.60
CA ILE A 45 5.08 -11.70 21.70
C ILE A 45 4.78 -11.10 20.33
N LEU A 46 5.82 -10.84 19.52
CA LEU A 46 5.65 -10.27 18.19
C LEU A 46 4.74 -11.15 17.31
N LEU A 47 5.00 -12.46 17.27
CA LEU A 47 4.24 -13.41 16.46
C LEU A 47 2.79 -13.53 16.93
N SER A 48 2.57 -13.80 18.24
CA SER A 48 1.24 -14.04 18.79
C SER A 48 0.35 -12.80 18.70
N VAL A 49 0.86 -11.63 19.11
CA VAL A 49 0.08 -10.39 19.07
C VAL A 49 -0.16 -9.92 17.64
N SER A 50 0.81 -10.11 16.71
CA SER A 50 0.61 -9.79 15.29
C SER A 50 -0.45 -10.67 14.65
N LEU A 51 -0.48 -11.96 14.98
CA LEU A 51 -1.50 -12.88 14.48
C LEU A 51 -2.90 -12.46 14.95
N VAL A 52 -3.07 -12.23 16.25
CA VAL A 52 -4.34 -11.80 16.83
C VAL A 52 -4.80 -10.48 16.23
N LEU A 53 -3.91 -9.48 16.16
CA LEU A 53 -4.26 -8.17 15.63
C LEU A 53 -4.54 -8.22 14.13
N GLY A 54 -3.76 -9.00 13.36
CA GLY A 54 -3.98 -9.20 11.93
C GLY A 54 -5.35 -9.82 11.64
N VAL A 55 -5.72 -10.88 12.38
CA VAL A 55 -7.04 -11.52 12.25
C VAL A 55 -8.16 -10.56 12.67
N LEU A 56 -8.02 -9.83 13.78
CA LEU A 56 -9.00 -8.83 14.20
C LEU A 56 -9.21 -7.76 13.13
N LEU A 57 -8.13 -7.19 12.59
CA LEU A 57 -8.21 -6.19 11.51
C LEU A 57 -8.89 -6.74 10.26
N GLN A 58 -8.65 -8.01 9.94
CA GLN A 58 -9.26 -8.67 8.79
C GLN A 58 -10.76 -8.91 9.01
N VAL A 59 -11.19 -9.33 10.20
CA VAL A 59 -12.61 -9.46 10.56
C VAL A 59 -13.35 -8.12 10.48
N TYR A 60 -12.68 -7.02 10.83
CA TYR A 60 -13.23 -5.67 10.67
C TYR A 60 -13.06 -5.08 9.27
N HIS A 61 -12.65 -5.89 8.28
CA HIS A 61 -12.44 -5.48 6.88
C HIS A 61 -11.53 -4.25 6.73
N VAL A 62 -10.54 -4.11 7.62
CA VAL A 62 -9.55 -3.03 7.51
C VAL A 62 -8.63 -3.31 6.31
N PRO A 63 -8.47 -2.36 5.38
CA PRO A 63 -7.60 -2.56 4.21
C PRO A 63 -6.15 -2.81 4.63
N ALA A 64 -5.48 -3.70 3.93
CA ALA A 64 -4.11 -4.13 4.22
C ALA A 64 -3.89 -4.68 5.65
N ALA A 65 -4.91 -5.31 6.24
CA ALA A 65 -4.90 -5.85 7.61
C ALA A 65 -3.69 -6.74 7.91
N LEU A 66 -3.32 -7.63 6.96
CA LEU A 66 -2.22 -8.57 7.09
C LEU A 66 -0.83 -7.90 7.15
N LEU A 67 -0.72 -6.65 6.73
CA LEU A 67 0.50 -5.85 6.87
C LEU A 67 0.39 -4.89 8.05
N LEU A 68 -0.76 -4.20 8.20
CA LEU A 68 -0.96 -3.22 9.28
C LEU A 68 -0.88 -3.85 10.66
N GLY A 69 -1.46 -5.05 10.86
CA GLY A 69 -1.39 -5.76 12.15
C GLY A 69 0.05 -5.95 12.61
N PRO A 70 0.87 -6.69 11.87
CA PRO A 70 2.30 -6.87 12.19
C PRO A 70 3.08 -5.55 12.30
N MET A 71 2.81 -4.57 11.44
CA MET A 71 3.47 -3.26 11.49
C MET A 71 3.16 -2.51 12.78
N LEU A 72 1.90 -2.43 13.20
CA LEU A 72 1.50 -1.73 14.43
C LEU A 72 2.10 -2.38 15.68
N VAL A 73 2.12 -3.71 15.74
CA VAL A 73 2.77 -4.45 16.82
C VAL A 73 4.27 -4.16 16.81
N GLY A 74 4.91 -4.19 15.64
CA GLY A 74 6.32 -3.83 15.48
C GLY A 74 6.62 -2.41 15.96
N VAL A 75 5.78 -1.43 15.59
CA VAL A 75 5.89 -0.03 16.05
C VAL A 75 5.79 0.04 17.58
N ALA A 76 4.78 -0.58 18.17
CA ALA A 76 4.59 -0.59 19.61
C ALA A 76 5.81 -1.19 20.33
N MET A 77 6.34 -2.31 19.85
CA MET A 77 7.53 -2.93 20.40
C MET A 77 8.80 -2.08 20.17
N GLY A 78 8.96 -1.49 19.00
CA GLY A 78 10.09 -0.61 18.66
C GLY A 78 10.14 0.63 19.55
N LEU A 79 8.98 1.28 19.79
CA LEU A 79 8.86 2.42 20.72
C LEU A 79 9.17 2.06 22.18
N ASN A 80 8.96 0.80 22.58
CA ASN A 80 9.26 0.27 23.90
C ASN A 80 10.66 -0.36 24.00
N GLY A 81 11.53 -0.17 23.00
CA GLY A 81 12.93 -0.55 23.04
C GLY A 81 13.20 -2.03 22.72
N ALA A 82 12.42 -2.63 21.82
CA ALA A 82 12.70 -3.97 21.31
C ALA A 82 14.10 -4.07 20.70
N THR A 83 14.81 -5.14 21.02
CA THR A 83 16.19 -5.39 20.56
C THR A 83 16.24 -6.29 19.33
N ILE A 84 15.14 -7.01 19.04
CA ILE A 84 15.05 -7.89 17.88
C ILE A 84 14.96 -7.08 16.58
N ARG A 85 15.54 -7.64 15.52
CA ARG A 85 15.48 -7.07 14.17
C ARG A 85 15.26 -8.20 13.17
N LEU A 86 14.49 -7.92 12.12
CA LEU A 86 14.26 -8.89 11.04
C LEU A 86 15.53 -9.04 10.19
N PRO A 87 15.96 -10.28 9.86
CA PRO A 87 17.05 -10.50 8.92
C PRO A 87 16.74 -9.90 7.54
N ARG A 88 17.73 -9.26 6.92
CA ARG A 88 17.59 -8.63 5.59
C ARG A 88 17.13 -9.62 4.52
N VAL A 89 17.48 -10.89 4.65
CA VAL A 89 17.07 -11.94 3.70
C VAL A 89 15.54 -12.13 3.70
N CYS A 90 14.90 -12.11 4.88
CA CYS A 90 13.43 -12.22 4.98
C CYS A 90 12.74 -11.04 4.30
N PHE A 91 13.24 -9.81 4.52
CA PHE A 91 12.73 -8.62 3.85
C PHE A 91 12.87 -8.72 2.32
N LEU A 92 14.05 -9.10 1.82
CA LEU A 92 14.30 -9.26 0.39
C LEU A 92 13.45 -10.39 -0.23
N GLY A 93 13.28 -11.52 0.48
CA GLY A 93 12.40 -12.60 0.04
C GLY A 93 10.94 -12.14 -0.07
N SER A 94 10.48 -11.38 0.90
CA SER A 94 9.12 -10.80 0.89
C SER A 94 8.90 -9.83 -0.26
N THR A 95 9.87 -8.96 -0.54
CA THR A 95 9.79 -8.03 -1.68
C THR A 95 9.78 -8.76 -3.02
N SER A 96 10.47 -9.92 -3.12
CA SER A 96 10.45 -10.77 -4.33
C SER A 96 9.08 -11.41 -4.57
N VAL A 97 8.44 -11.89 -3.51
CA VAL A 97 7.07 -12.44 -3.56
C VAL A 97 6.07 -11.36 -3.97
N LEU A 98 6.21 -10.13 -3.41
CA LEU A 98 5.39 -9.00 -3.84
C LEU A 98 5.60 -8.65 -5.31
N GLY A 99 6.81 -8.77 -5.83
CA GLY A 99 7.09 -8.59 -7.26
C GLY A 99 6.27 -9.55 -8.12
N CYS A 100 6.17 -10.83 -7.74
CA CYS A 100 5.33 -11.82 -8.41
C CYS A 100 3.83 -11.52 -8.27
N LEU A 101 3.38 -11.07 -7.10
CA LEU A 101 1.99 -10.66 -6.89
C LEU A 101 1.60 -9.51 -7.82
N VAL A 102 2.44 -8.48 -7.90
CA VAL A 102 2.21 -7.34 -8.81
C VAL A 102 2.21 -7.81 -10.26
N ALA A 103 3.11 -8.74 -10.64
CA ALA A 103 3.16 -9.32 -11.98
C ALA A 103 1.85 -9.99 -12.42
N GLN A 104 1.15 -10.68 -11.51
CA GLN A 104 -0.15 -11.32 -11.77
C GLN A 104 -1.25 -10.33 -12.15
N SER A 105 -1.15 -9.10 -11.68
CA SER A 105 -2.16 -8.08 -11.97
C SER A 105 -2.12 -7.61 -13.42
N LEU A 106 -1.09 -7.96 -14.21
CA LEU A 106 -0.94 -7.60 -15.61
C LEU A 106 -1.51 -8.69 -16.52
N SER A 107 -2.58 -8.38 -17.25
CA SER A 107 -3.14 -9.21 -18.30
C SER A 107 -3.24 -8.42 -19.61
N LEU A 108 -2.76 -9.01 -20.72
CA LEU A 108 -2.83 -8.39 -22.04
C LEU A 108 -4.28 -8.21 -22.53
N SER A 109 -5.19 -9.09 -22.11
CA SER A 109 -6.61 -9.01 -22.46
C SER A 109 -7.28 -7.73 -21.94
N ILE A 110 -6.75 -7.17 -20.85
CA ILE A 110 -7.26 -5.95 -20.24
C ILE A 110 -6.75 -4.69 -20.97
N LEU A 111 -5.62 -4.79 -21.68
CA LEU A 111 -5.04 -3.65 -22.41
C LEU A 111 -5.78 -3.34 -23.71
N SER A 112 -6.32 -4.33 -24.41
CA SER A 112 -6.87 -4.16 -25.75
C SER A 112 -8.04 -3.14 -25.83
N PRO A 113 -9.03 -3.10 -24.91
CA PRO A 113 -10.11 -2.11 -24.96
C PRO A 113 -9.65 -0.68 -24.67
N LEU A 114 -8.56 -0.52 -23.91
CA LEU A 114 -8.02 0.78 -23.50
C LEU A 114 -7.23 1.46 -24.61
N LEU A 115 -6.71 0.69 -25.58
CA LEU A 115 -5.93 1.22 -26.70
C LEU A 115 -6.78 2.10 -27.63
N ASN A 116 -8.09 1.88 -27.72
CA ASN A 116 -8.98 2.69 -28.54
C ASN A 116 -9.08 4.15 -28.04
N ASN A 117 -8.90 4.39 -26.75
CA ASN A 117 -8.93 5.71 -26.12
C ASN A 117 -7.61 6.04 -25.43
N TRP A 118 -6.49 5.71 -26.06
CA TRP A 118 -5.15 5.80 -25.47
C TRP A 118 -4.79 7.18 -24.90
N LEU A 119 -5.26 8.27 -25.50
CA LEU A 119 -5.04 9.63 -25.03
C LEU A 119 -5.70 9.87 -23.66
N LEU A 120 -6.95 9.39 -23.51
CA LEU A 120 -7.68 9.49 -22.25
C LEU A 120 -7.04 8.62 -21.16
N VAL A 121 -6.64 7.40 -21.52
CA VAL A 121 -5.94 6.49 -20.62
C VAL A 121 -4.62 7.11 -20.16
N LEU A 122 -3.85 7.68 -21.09
CA LEU A 122 -2.61 8.36 -20.78
C LEU A 122 -2.84 9.54 -19.82
N PHE A 123 -3.90 10.33 -20.05
CA PHE A 123 -4.28 11.44 -19.17
C PHE A 123 -4.65 10.94 -17.76
N ILE A 124 -5.47 9.90 -17.65
CA ILE A 124 -5.87 9.29 -16.38
C ILE A 124 -4.66 8.75 -15.61
N LEU A 125 -3.64 8.25 -16.31
CA LEU A 125 -2.43 7.73 -15.69
C LEU A 125 -1.46 8.84 -15.26
N LEU A 126 -1.22 9.84 -16.13
CA LEU A 126 -0.20 10.86 -15.90
C LEU A 126 -0.66 11.93 -14.91
N MET A 127 -1.94 12.28 -14.89
CA MET A 127 -2.44 13.35 -14.03
C MET A 127 -2.26 13.05 -12.52
N PRO A 128 -2.64 11.86 -11.99
CA PRO A 128 -2.36 11.55 -10.58
C PRO A 128 -0.87 11.42 -10.27
N LEU A 129 -0.05 10.97 -11.24
CA LEU A 129 1.41 10.91 -11.09
C LEU A 129 2.01 12.31 -11.00
N ALA A 130 1.61 13.22 -11.89
CA ALA A 130 2.05 14.61 -11.85
C ALA A 130 1.61 15.32 -10.56
N ALA A 131 0.34 15.13 -10.16
CA ALA A 131 -0.20 15.68 -8.92
C ALA A 131 0.53 15.15 -7.69
N SER A 132 0.83 13.87 -7.65
CA SER A 132 1.60 13.28 -6.56
C SER A 132 3.04 13.77 -6.55
N GLY A 133 3.64 14.01 -7.72
CA GLY A 133 4.95 14.63 -7.85
C GLY A 133 4.98 16.03 -7.28
N VAL A 134 4.02 16.87 -7.64
CA VAL A 134 3.85 18.23 -7.09
C VAL A 134 3.61 18.17 -5.58
N SER A 135 2.71 17.31 -5.13
CA SER A 135 2.41 17.11 -3.71
C SER A 135 3.62 16.62 -2.92
N GLY A 136 4.38 15.66 -3.49
CA GLY A 136 5.63 15.18 -2.91
C GLY A 136 6.71 16.28 -2.85
N TRP A 137 6.84 17.10 -3.89
CA TRP A 137 7.74 18.24 -3.90
C TRP A 137 7.36 19.28 -2.86
N LEU A 138 6.06 19.61 -2.72
CA LEU A 138 5.56 20.51 -1.68
C LEU A 138 5.87 19.98 -0.27
N LEU A 139 5.66 18.66 -0.06
CA LEU A 139 5.98 18.04 1.23
C LEU A 139 7.49 18.09 1.52
N VAL A 140 8.35 17.83 0.54
CA VAL A 140 9.81 17.92 0.73
C VAL A 140 10.22 19.38 1.02
N LYS A 141 9.59 20.36 0.39
CA LYS A 141 9.95 21.79 0.54
C LYS A 141 9.40 22.44 1.81
N PHE A 142 8.18 22.07 2.22
CA PHE A 142 7.43 22.77 3.28
C PHE A 142 7.21 21.92 4.53
N SER A 143 7.71 20.68 4.59
CA SER A 143 7.65 19.85 5.79
C SER A 143 9.04 19.46 6.28
N GLU A 144 9.11 18.98 7.51
CA GLU A 144 10.36 18.47 8.12
C GLU A 144 10.72 17.05 7.66
N LEU A 145 10.13 16.57 6.54
CA LEU A 145 10.36 15.20 6.05
C LEU A 145 11.76 15.09 5.43
N PRO A 146 12.57 14.10 5.85
CA PRO A 146 13.94 13.97 5.39
C PRO A 146 14.02 13.46 3.94
N GLY A 147 14.86 14.08 3.14
CA GLY A 147 15.20 13.64 1.78
C GLY A 147 13.98 13.44 0.87
N PRO A 148 13.94 12.38 0.04
CA PRO A 148 12.85 12.12 -0.89
C PRO A 148 11.60 11.47 -0.25
N THR A 149 11.51 11.45 1.09
CA THR A 149 10.44 10.77 1.84
C THR A 149 9.05 11.27 1.44
N GLY A 150 8.87 12.59 1.29
CA GLY A 150 7.61 13.17 0.85
C GLY A 150 7.16 12.70 -0.53
N THR A 151 8.10 12.57 -1.47
CA THR A 151 7.83 12.10 -2.83
C THR A 151 7.38 10.64 -2.84
N TRP A 152 8.11 9.76 -2.13
CA TRP A 152 7.76 8.34 -2.03
C TRP A 152 6.46 8.13 -1.26
N GLY A 153 6.22 8.93 -0.22
CA GLY A 153 4.99 8.88 0.57
C GLY A 153 3.75 9.33 -0.20
N ALA A 154 3.88 10.35 -1.06
CA ALA A 154 2.79 10.89 -1.87
C ALA A 154 2.49 10.06 -3.13
N SER A 155 3.44 9.26 -3.64
CA SER A 155 3.29 8.50 -4.89
C SER A 155 2.16 7.48 -4.85
N PRO A 156 1.20 7.50 -5.82
CA PRO A 156 -0.01 6.67 -5.80
C PRO A 156 0.24 5.26 -6.35
N GLY A 157 1.26 4.57 -5.83
CA GLY A 157 1.57 3.17 -6.14
C GLY A 157 1.03 2.18 -5.12
N GLY A 158 1.36 0.91 -5.27
CA GLY A 158 1.09 -0.12 -4.26
C GLY A 158 1.84 0.20 -2.97
N ALA A 159 1.13 0.36 -1.85
CA ALA A 159 1.73 0.84 -0.60
C ALA A 159 2.92 -0.01 -0.16
N ALA A 160 2.77 -1.33 -0.14
CA ALA A 160 3.85 -2.25 0.24
C ALA A 160 5.05 -2.16 -0.71
N ALA A 161 4.80 -2.01 -2.01
CA ALA A 161 5.83 -1.87 -3.03
C ALA A 161 6.62 -0.57 -2.87
N MET A 162 5.92 0.56 -2.65
CA MET A 162 6.55 1.87 -2.42
C MET A 162 7.41 1.85 -1.16
N VAL A 163 6.91 1.25 -0.08
CA VAL A 163 7.66 1.08 1.18
C VAL A 163 8.90 0.23 0.95
N ALA A 164 8.77 -0.89 0.23
CA ALA A 164 9.88 -1.80 -0.03
C ALA A 164 11.01 -1.15 -0.84
N MET A 165 10.65 -0.30 -1.83
CA MET A 165 11.63 0.35 -2.71
C MET A 165 12.24 1.61 -2.10
N SER A 166 11.49 2.37 -1.32
CA SER A 166 11.86 3.71 -0.86
C SER A 166 13.22 3.78 -0.14
N GLY A 167 13.56 2.74 0.63
CA GLY A 167 14.82 2.67 1.36
C GLY A 167 16.07 2.66 0.47
N GLU A 168 15.98 2.09 -0.73
CA GLU A 168 17.10 2.06 -1.68
C GLU A 168 17.35 3.41 -2.35
N PHE A 169 16.38 4.33 -2.24
CA PHE A 169 16.45 5.68 -2.81
C PHE A 169 16.63 6.77 -1.75
N GLY A 170 17.03 6.39 -0.53
CA GLY A 170 17.37 7.33 0.53
C GLY A 170 16.19 7.97 1.25
N ALA A 171 14.99 7.42 1.11
CA ALA A 171 13.81 7.85 1.88
C ALA A 171 13.75 7.14 3.24
N ASP A 172 13.13 7.79 4.23
CA ASP A 172 12.81 7.13 5.49
C ASP A 172 11.62 6.18 5.30
N VAL A 173 11.92 4.88 5.25
CA VAL A 173 10.94 3.79 5.00
C VAL A 173 9.77 3.83 5.99
N ARG A 174 10.01 4.27 7.23
CA ARG A 174 9.01 4.34 8.29
C ARG A 174 7.97 5.42 8.03
N LEU A 175 8.44 6.61 7.66
CA LEU A 175 7.57 7.74 7.31
C LEU A 175 6.84 7.49 5.99
N VAL A 176 7.51 6.90 5.00
CA VAL A 176 6.87 6.45 3.75
C VAL A 176 5.76 5.45 4.05
N ALA A 177 6.01 4.44 4.90
CA ALA A 177 5.00 3.47 5.29
C ALA A 177 3.81 4.17 5.98
N PHE A 178 4.07 5.05 6.93
CA PHE A 178 3.02 5.80 7.61
C PHE A 178 2.14 6.58 6.62
N MET A 179 2.75 7.34 5.69
CA MET A 179 2.02 8.10 4.67
C MET A 179 1.21 7.20 3.73
N GLN A 180 1.82 6.12 3.25
CA GLN A 180 1.19 5.20 2.30
C GLN A 180 -0.04 4.51 2.92
N TYR A 181 0.07 4.03 4.18
CA TYR A 181 -1.05 3.35 4.84
C TYR A 181 -2.13 4.31 5.33
N LEU A 182 -1.75 5.51 5.77
CA LEU A 182 -2.71 6.59 6.05
C LEU A 182 -3.55 6.90 4.79
N ARG A 183 -2.90 7.01 3.62
CA ARG A 183 -3.60 7.23 2.36
C ARG A 183 -4.53 6.06 2.01
N VAL A 184 -4.06 4.82 2.12
CA VAL A 184 -4.89 3.63 1.82
C VAL A 184 -6.15 3.64 2.69
N LEU A 185 -6.02 3.89 3.99
CA LEU A 185 -7.16 3.98 4.92
C LEU A 185 -8.14 5.08 4.51
N MET A 186 -7.65 6.29 4.24
CA MET A 186 -8.49 7.41 3.84
C MET A 186 -9.21 7.19 2.52
N VAL A 187 -8.49 6.69 1.50
CA VAL A 187 -9.06 6.47 0.17
C VAL A 187 -10.07 5.32 0.21
N THR A 188 -9.81 4.25 0.96
CA THR A 188 -10.76 3.14 1.10
C THR A 188 -12.02 3.58 1.85
N ALA A 189 -11.88 4.39 2.90
CA ALA A 189 -13.04 4.96 3.60
C ALA A 189 -13.88 5.86 2.67
N ALA A 190 -13.22 6.69 1.86
CA ALA A 190 -13.93 7.53 0.88
C ALA A 190 -14.57 6.69 -0.24
N ALA A 191 -13.90 5.66 -0.75
CA ALA A 191 -14.46 4.76 -1.76
C ALA A 191 -15.69 4.01 -1.23
N ALA A 192 -15.63 3.49 0.00
CA ALA A 192 -16.76 2.86 0.67
C ALA A 192 -17.93 3.84 0.87
N PHE A 193 -17.64 5.10 1.21
CA PHE A 193 -18.63 6.16 1.34
C PHE A 193 -19.31 6.48 0.01
N VAL A 194 -18.54 6.63 -1.07
CA VAL A 194 -19.07 6.85 -2.43
C VAL A 194 -19.90 5.66 -2.89
N ALA A 195 -19.44 4.43 -2.68
CA ALA A 195 -20.16 3.21 -3.02
C ALA A 195 -21.53 3.16 -2.27
N ARG A 196 -21.55 3.49 -1.01
CA ARG A 196 -22.79 3.51 -0.21
C ARG A 196 -23.80 4.56 -0.69
N ILE A 197 -23.32 5.75 -1.08
CA ILE A 197 -24.20 6.78 -1.65
C ILE A 197 -24.76 6.33 -3.00
N SER A 198 -23.94 5.66 -3.83
CA SER A 198 -24.32 5.24 -5.17
C SER A 198 -25.25 4.03 -5.20
N LEU A 199 -25.09 3.08 -4.27
CA LEU A 199 -25.76 1.77 -4.26
C LEU A 199 -26.81 1.61 -3.15
N GLY A 200 -26.86 2.53 -2.17
CA GLY A 200 -27.72 2.38 -1.00
C GLY A 200 -27.29 1.20 -0.11
N ASP A 201 -28.26 0.56 0.56
CA ASP A 201 -27.99 -0.53 1.51
C ASP A 201 -27.65 -1.90 0.86
N ALA A 202 -27.68 -1.99 -0.48
CA ALA A 202 -27.35 -3.21 -1.22
C ALA A 202 -25.84 -3.56 -1.29
N ALA A 203 -24.99 -2.68 -0.80
CA ALA A 203 -23.51 -2.82 -0.91
C ALA A 203 -22.87 -3.73 0.15
N ALA A 204 -23.63 -4.44 1.00
CA ALA A 204 -23.09 -5.00 2.26
C ALA A 204 -22.71 -6.48 2.23
N GLU A 205 -22.97 -7.26 1.18
CA GLU A 205 -22.84 -8.73 1.22
C GLU A 205 -22.04 -9.36 0.07
N ASN A 206 -20.76 -9.03 -0.08
CA ASN A 206 -19.90 -9.91 -0.88
C ASN A 206 -18.62 -10.24 -0.09
N ASN A 207 -18.70 -11.22 0.79
CA ASN A 207 -17.55 -11.88 1.40
C ASN A 207 -16.92 -12.81 0.35
N ALA A 208 -15.98 -12.32 -0.43
CA ALA A 208 -15.10 -13.19 -1.20
C ALA A 208 -14.38 -14.11 -0.20
N MET A 209 -14.69 -15.41 -0.25
CA MET A 209 -14.03 -16.41 0.59
C MET A 209 -12.55 -16.45 0.22
N LEU A 210 -11.68 -15.94 1.07
CA LEU A 210 -10.23 -16.07 0.93
C LEU A 210 -9.84 -17.54 1.05
N VAL A 211 -9.33 -18.12 -0.04
CA VAL A 211 -8.81 -19.49 -0.04
C VAL A 211 -7.38 -19.46 0.45
N TRP A 212 -7.21 -19.67 1.76
CA TRP A 212 -5.89 -19.63 2.41
C TRP A 212 -4.90 -20.68 1.89
N PHE A 213 -5.39 -21.89 1.62
CA PHE A 213 -4.59 -23.04 1.18
C PHE A 213 -5.15 -23.59 -0.14
N PRO A 214 -4.84 -22.94 -1.28
CA PRO A 214 -5.18 -23.52 -2.58
C PRO A 214 -4.36 -24.79 -2.82
N SER A 215 -4.82 -25.65 -3.73
CA SER A 215 -4.03 -26.77 -4.20
C SER A 215 -2.71 -26.25 -4.82
N LEU A 216 -1.59 -26.77 -4.33
CA LEU A 216 -0.27 -26.38 -4.81
C LEU A 216 0.10 -27.25 -6.01
N ASP A 217 0.15 -26.65 -7.19
CA ASP A 217 0.59 -27.28 -8.42
C ASP A 217 2.10 -27.01 -8.67
N TRP A 218 2.66 -27.62 -9.74
CA TRP A 218 4.01 -27.33 -10.20
C TRP A 218 4.30 -25.85 -10.48
N ARG A 219 3.25 -25.06 -10.66
CA ARG A 219 3.30 -23.59 -10.84
C ARG A 219 3.82 -22.85 -9.61
N PHE A 220 3.55 -23.39 -8.43
CA PHE A 220 4.03 -22.78 -7.18
C PHE A 220 5.56 -22.80 -7.06
N PRO A 221 6.27 -23.96 -7.16
CA PRO A 221 7.74 -23.95 -7.17
C PRO A 221 8.32 -23.16 -8.34
N ALA A 222 7.68 -23.15 -9.52
CA ALA A 222 8.10 -22.32 -10.64
C ALA A 222 7.98 -20.82 -10.30
N THR A 223 6.90 -20.39 -9.62
CA THR A 223 6.74 -19.01 -9.13
C THR A 223 7.85 -18.64 -8.13
N LEU A 224 8.21 -19.54 -7.21
CA LEU A 224 9.31 -19.31 -6.28
C LEU A 224 10.67 -19.21 -7.00
N CYS A 225 10.90 -20.01 -8.03
CA CYS A 225 12.10 -19.91 -8.87
C CYS A 225 12.18 -18.55 -9.58
N VAL A 226 11.07 -18.05 -10.12
CA VAL A 226 10.99 -16.70 -10.70
C VAL A 226 11.22 -15.65 -9.63
N ALA A 227 10.55 -15.75 -8.47
CA ALA A 227 10.69 -14.79 -7.39
C ALA A 227 12.16 -14.65 -6.94
N PHE A 228 12.78 -15.75 -6.53
CA PHE A 228 14.11 -15.71 -5.94
C PHE A 228 15.23 -15.66 -6.99
N GLY A 229 15.06 -16.34 -8.14
CA GLY A 229 16.03 -16.31 -9.24
C GLY A 229 16.17 -14.93 -9.86
N CYS A 230 15.05 -14.29 -10.21
CA CYS A 230 15.06 -12.95 -10.77
C CYS A 230 15.51 -11.90 -9.74
N ALA A 231 15.16 -12.08 -8.46
CA ALA A 231 15.65 -11.23 -7.39
C ALA A 231 17.19 -11.32 -7.24
N TRP A 232 17.73 -12.54 -7.31
CA TRP A 232 19.18 -12.76 -7.27
C TRP A 232 19.88 -12.09 -8.46
N VAL A 233 19.37 -12.30 -9.68
CA VAL A 233 19.88 -11.67 -10.92
C VAL A 233 19.78 -10.13 -10.81
N GLY A 234 18.63 -9.59 -10.44
CA GLY A 234 18.43 -8.14 -10.32
C GLY A 234 19.41 -7.48 -9.33
N ARG A 235 19.68 -8.15 -8.21
CA ARG A 235 20.70 -7.71 -7.25
C ARG A 235 22.11 -7.85 -7.78
N ARG A 236 22.41 -8.93 -8.52
CA ARG A 236 23.73 -9.15 -9.13
C ARG A 236 24.04 -8.09 -10.19
N LEU A 237 23.03 -7.66 -10.93
CA LEU A 237 23.12 -6.57 -11.91
C LEU A 237 23.10 -5.18 -11.26
N ARG A 238 23.06 -5.09 -9.92
CA ARG A 238 22.97 -3.84 -9.15
C ARG A 238 21.81 -2.94 -9.56
N ILE A 239 20.70 -3.55 -9.99
CA ILE A 239 19.48 -2.82 -10.31
C ILE A 239 18.87 -2.32 -8.98
N PRO A 240 18.59 -1.02 -8.83
CA PRO A 240 17.90 -0.50 -7.66
C PRO A 240 16.53 -1.22 -7.51
N SER A 241 16.24 -1.68 -6.30
CA SER A 241 15.06 -2.52 -6.00
C SER A 241 14.95 -3.79 -6.88
N GLY A 242 16.08 -4.30 -7.39
CA GLY A 242 16.11 -5.47 -8.27
C GLY A 242 15.49 -6.72 -7.65
N ALA A 243 15.45 -6.82 -6.32
CA ALA A 243 14.76 -7.90 -5.62
C ALA A 243 13.25 -7.90 -5.87
N MET A 244 12.64 -6.76 -6.16
CA MET A 244 11.23 -6.61 -6.48
C MET A 244 11.00 -6.46 -7.98
N LEU A 245 11.74 -5.56 -8.64
CA LEU A 245 11.55 -5.24 -10.06
C LEU A 245 11.89 -6.43 -10.97
N GLY A 246 12.89 -7.23 -10.62
CA GLY A 246 13.26 -8.43 -11.39
C GLY A 246 12.09 -9.41 -11.51
N PRO A 247 11.57 -9.96 -10.41
CA PRO A 247 10.41 -10.85 -10.46
C PRO A 247 9.15 -10.19 -11.04
N MET A 248 8.94 -8.89 -10.82
CA MET A 248 7.82 -8.16 -11.37
C MET A 248 7.84 -8.13 -12.89
N ILE A 249 8.96 -7.74 -13.50
CA ILE A 249 9.07 -7.61 -14.96
C ILE A 249 9.02 -8.99 -15.63
N VAL A 250 9.87 -9.91 -15.18
CA VAL A 250 9.92 -11.27 -15.76
C VAL A 250 8.62 -12.02 -15.54
N GLY A 251 8.06 -11.93 -14.32
CA GLY A 251 6.79 -12.54 -13.97
C GLY A 251 5.64 -11.98 -14.80
N ALA A 252 5.60 -10.66 -15.04
CA ALA A 252 4.58 -10.03 -15.88
C ALA A 252 4.64 -10.51 -17.33
N VAL A 253 5.84 -10.67 -17.90
CA VAL A 253 6.01 -11.24 -19.25
C VAL A 253 5.55 -12.68 -19.31
N LEU A 254 5.98 -13.54 -18.36
CA LEU A 254 5.60 -14.95 -18.33
C LEU A 254 4.09 -15.13 -18.12
N HIS A 255 3.48 -14.31 -17.26
CA HIS A 255 2.05 -14.36 -16.96
C HIS A 255 1.22 -13.87 -18.15
N SER A 256 1.60 -12.73 -18.76
CA SER A 256 0.88 -12.13 -19.88
C SER A 256 0.98 -12.95 -21.18
N THR A 257 2.08 -13.65 -21.42
CA THR A 257 2.26 -14.56 -22.55
C THR A 257 1.56 -15.91 -22.34
N GLY A 258 1.02 -16.21 -21.17
CA GLY A 258 0.42 -17.49 -20.83
C GLY A 258 1.43 -18.63 -20.62
N THR A 259 2.72 -18.33 -20.72
CA THR A 259 3.79 -19.35 -20.55
C THR A 259 3.81 -19.93 -19.14
N LEU A 260 3.61 -19.09 -18.13
CA LEU A 260 3.54 -19.47 -16.72
C LEU A 260 2.51 -18.60 -15.99
N THR A 261 1.43 -19.22 -15.53
CA THR A 261 0.51 -18.56 -14.59
C THR A 261 1.12 -18.61 -13.20
N LEU A 262 1.54 -17.44 -12.69
CA LEU A 262 2.13 -17.35 -11.37
C LEU A 262 1.10 -17.73 -10.29
N GLN A 263 1.56 -18.39 -9.22
CA GLN A 263 0.73 -18.80 -8.10
C GLN A 263 1.31 -18.24 -6.80
N THR A 264 0.61 -17.29 -6.19
CA THR A 264 0.99 -16.69 -4.89
C THR A 264 -0.12 -16.96 -3.88
N PRO A 265 -0.05 -18.07 -3.12
CA PRO A 265 -1.04 -18.41 -2.10
C PRO A 265 -1.16 -17.32 -1.02
N GLU A 266 -2.36 -17.13 -0.47
CA GLU A 266 -2.65 -16.11 0.54
C GLU A 266 -1.77 -16.22 1.80
N TRP A 267 -1.46 -17.45 2.24
CA TRP A 267 -0.55 -17.65 3.38
C TRP A 267 0.88 -17.13 3.11
N LEU A 268 1.37 -17.26 1.86
CA LEU A 268 2.69 -16.75 1.47
C LEU A 268 2.68 -15.22 1.43
N LEU A 269 1.60 -14.63 0.92
CA LEU A 269 1.41 -13.18 0.91
C LEU A 269 1.29 -12.63 2.34
N ALA A 270 0.53 -13.29 3.21
CA ALA A 270 0.41 -12.92 4.62
C ALA A 270 1.77 -12.92 5.32
N LEU A 271 2.59 -13.95 5.05
CA LEU A 271 3.96 -14.03 5.58
C LEU A 271 4.86 -12.91 5.03
N ALA A 272 4.78 -12.63 3.73
CA ALA A 272 5.53 -11.55 3.10
C ALA A 272 5.14 -10.18 3.65
N TYR A 273 3.85 -9.92 3.81
CA TYR A 273 3.33 -8.70 4.43
C TYR A 273 3.75 -8.57 5.88
N ALA A 274 3.70 -9.67 6.66
CA ALA A 274 4.14 -9.66 8.06
C ALA A 274 5.63 -9.31 8.18
N PHE A 275 6.50 -9.90 7.36
CA PHE A 275 7.93 -9.59 7.37
C PHE A 275 8.21 -8.13 7.00
N ILE A 276 7.52 -7.58 6.01
CA ILE A 276 7.66 -6.16 5.68
C ILE A 276 7.14 -5.29 6.83
N GLY A 277 5.97 -5.60 7.38
CA GLY A 277 5.38 -4.89 8.52
C GLY A 277 6.31 -4.88 9.74
N TRP A 278 6.87 -6.03 10.11
CA TRP A 278 7.83 -6.12 11.23
C TRP A 278 9.13 -5.37 10.93
N SER A 279 9.66 -5.48 9.71
CA SER A 279 10.89 -4.76 9.33
C SER A 279 10.73 -3.24 9.51
N VAL A 280 9.61 -2.71 9.05
CA VAL A 280 9.27 -1.28 9.18
C VAL A 280 8.94 -0.94 10.63
N GLY A 281 8.02 -1.69 11.26
CA GLY A 281 7.52 -1.39 12.59
C GLY A 281 8.60 -1.42 13.67
N LEU A 282 9.42 -2.48 13.71
CA LEU A 282 10.52 -2.60 14.68
C LEU A 282 11.62 -1.53 14.51
N SER A 283 11.68 -0.87 13.37
CA SER A 283 12.63 0.22 13.12
C SER A 283 12.15 1.57 13.62
N PHE A 284 10.87 1.71 14.04
CA PHE A 284 10.35 2.95 14.60
C PHE A 284 11.03 3.31 15.93
N THR A 285 11.38 4.58 16.05
CA THR A 285 11.90 5.18 17.28
C THR A 285 10.97 6.32 17.71
N ARG A 286 11.05 6.73 18.99
CA ARG A 286 10.23 7.84 19.51
C ARG A 286 10.40 9.15 18.72
N PRO A 287 11.62 9.60 18.36
CA PRO A 287 11.77 10.82 17.55
C PRO A 287 11.05 10.75 16.21
N ILE A 288 11.15 9.62 15.51
CA ILE A 288 10.51 9.43 14.20
C ILE A 288 8.99 9.36 14.32
N PHE A 289 8.47 8.73 15.37
CA PHE A 289 7.04 8.71 15.64
C PHE A 289 6.49 10.11 15.93
N LEU A 290 7.22 10.93 16.70
CA LEU A 290 6.85 12.32 16.93
C LEU A 290 6.90 13.17 15.67
N LEU A 291 7.91 12.96 14.81
CA LEU A 291 7.99 13.60 13.51
C LEU A 291 6.79 13.24 12.63
N ALA A 292 6.42 11.97 12.58
CA ALA A 292 5.23 11.52 11.83
C ALA A 292 3.94 12.22 12.31
N ILE A 293 3.77 12.39 13.62
CA ILE A 293 2.60 13.10 14.18
C ILE A 293 2.66 14.59 13.86
N ARG A 294 3.82 15.23 13.96
CA ARG A 294 3.96 16.67 13.63
C ARG A 294 3.67 16.96 12.16
N THR A 295 4.09 16.09 11.27
CA THR A 295 3.87 16.24 9.83
C THR A 295 2.51 15.70 9.36
N LEU A 296 1.72 15.09 10.26
CA LEU A 296 0.41 14.51 9.95
C LEU A 296 -0.54 15.48 9.25
N PRO A 297 -0.71 16.76 9.67
CA PRO A 297 -1.62 17.70 8.99
C PRO A 297 -1.23 17.94 7.53
N GLN A 298 0.06 18.06 7.25
CA GLN A 298 0.58 18.27 5.89
C GLN A 298 0.40 17.00 5.03
N MET A 299 0.63 15.82 5.61
CA MET A 299 0.35 14.55 4.95
C MET A 299 -1.14 14.38 4.62
N MET A 300 -2.03 14.71 5.59
CA MET A 300 -3.48 14.69 5.40
C MET A 300 -3.92 15.65 4.29
N ALA A 301 -3.43 16.89 4.29
CA ALA A 301 -3.72 17.86 3.24
C ALA A 301 -3.30 17.37 1.85
N SER A 302 -2.11 16.77 1.74
CA SER A 302 -1.60 16.16 0.53
C SER A 302 -2.52 15.03 0.02
N ILE A 303 -2.93 14.13 0.91
CA ILE A 303 -3.82 13.00 0.58
C ILE A 303 -5.20 13.50 0.14
N ILE A 304 -5.80 14.43 0.89
CA ILE A 304 -7.10 15.01 0.55
C ILE A 304 -7.04 15.74 -0.79
N GLY A 305 -5.99 16.55 -1.02
CA GLY A 305 -5.79 17.22 -2.30
C GLY A 305 -5.73 16.25 -3.48
N LEU A 306 -4.99 15.15 -3.33
CA LEU A 306 -4.92 14.11 -4.36
C LEU A 306 -6.27 13.40 -4.55
N MET A 307 -7.01 13.12 -3.47
CA MET A 307 -8.35 12.52 -3.54
C MET A 307 -9.35 13.43 -4.25
N LEU A 308 -9.35 14.73 -3.95
CA LEU A 308 -10.21 15.71 -4.61
C LEU A 308 -9.89 15.81 -6.11
N LEU A 309 -8.62 15.84 -6.48
CA LEU A 309 -8.20 15.82 -7.88
C LEU A 309 -8.70 14.57 -8.59
N CYS A 310 -8.51 13.39 -8.00
CA CYS A 310 -8.98 12.13 -8.57
C CYS A 310 -10.52 12.09 -8.65
N GLY A 311 -11.23 12.66 -7.68
CA GLY A 311 -12.69 12.85 -7.74
C GLY A 311 -13.13 13.75 -8.90
N ALA A 312 -12.44 14.88 -9.10
CA ALA A 312 -12.69 15.75 -10.26
C ALA A 312 -12.40 15.05 -11.59
N MET A 313 -11.34 14.23 -11.65
CA MET A 313 -11.05 13.39 -12.82
C MET A 313 -12.15 12.36 -13.06
N ALA A 314 -12.68 11.73 -12.00
CA ALA A 314 -13.80 10.80 -12.12
C ALA A 314 -15.01 11.47 -12.77
N LEU A 315 -15.38 12.68 -12.34
CA LEU A 315 -16.45 13.47 -12.96
C LEU A 315 -16.17 13.81 -14.44
N MET A 316 -14.92 14.06 -14.79
CA MET A 316 -14.53 14.29 -16.18
C MET A 316 -14.65 12.99 -17.01
N VAL A 317 -14.21 11.86 -16.49
CA VAL A 317 -14.28 10.55 -17.15
C VAL A 317 -15.72 10.16 -17.44
N THR A 318 -16.67 10.39 -16.52
CA THR A 318 -18.11 10.12 -16.73
C THR A 318 -18.73 11.01 -17.81
N ARG A 319 -18.11 12.14 -18.16
CA ARG A 319 -18.57 13.00 -19.27
C ARG A 319 -18.01 12.56 -20.62
N LEU A 320 -16.86 11.90 -20.64
CA LEU A 320 -16.14 11.50 -21.84
C LEU A 320 -16.40 10.04 -22.25
N LEU A 321 -16.67 9.19 -21.27
CA LEU A 321 -16.95 7.77 -21.47
C LEU A 321 -18.32 7.41 -20.89
N PRO A 322 -19.02 6.43 -21.48
CA PRO A 322 -20.30 5.92 -20.97
C PRO A 322 -20.07 4.99 -19.77
N VAL A 323 -19.44 5.50 -18.71
CA VAL A 323 -19.20 4.78 -17.47
C VAL A 323 -19.89 5.49 -16.31
N ASP A 324 -20.37 4.73 -15.34
CA ASP A 324 -20.98 5.27 -14.13
C ASP A 324 -19.96 5.96 -13.21
N LEU A 325 -20.43 6.83 -12.33
CA LEU A 325 -19.60 7.62 -11.45
C LEU A 325 -18.76 6.76 -10.52
N LEU A 326 -19.31 5.65 -10.00
CA LEU A 326 -18.60 4.77 -9.09
C LEU A 326 -17.46 4.05 -9.81
N THR A 327 -17.69 3.52 -11.02
CA THR A 327 -16.64 2.94 -11.89
C THR A 327 -15.53 3.95 -12.15
N ALA A 328 -15.89 5.18 -12.58
CA ALA A 328 -14.91 6.23 -12.85
C ALA A 328 -14.10 6.62 -11.59
N TYR A 329 -14.79 6.74 -10.45
CA TYR A 329 -14.12 7.06 -9.18
C TYR A 329 -13.18 5.95 -8.71
N LEU A 330 -13.61 4.69 -8.75
CA LEU A 330 -12.76 3.55 -8.39
C LEU A 330 -11.56 3.41 -9.32
N ALA A 331 -11.73 3.67 -10.63
CA ALA A 331 -10.65 3.62 -11.61
C ALA A 331 -9.59 4.71 -11.41
N THR A 332 -10.00 5.93 -11.03
CA THR A 332 -9.11 7.09 -10.86
C THR A 332 -8.57 7.25 -9.43
N SER A 333 -9.26 6.72 -8.42
CA SER A 333 -8.91 6.90 -7.00
C SER A 333 -7.51 6.39 -6.66
N PRO A 334 -6.72 7.07 -5.83
CA PRO A 334 -5.35 6.70 -5.52
C PRO A 334 -5.25 5.61 -4.43
N GLY A 335 -6.18 4.64 -4.44
CA GLY A 335 -6.25 3.53 -3.49
C GLY A 335 -5.32 2.37 -3.79
N GLY A 336 -5.34 1.36 -2.92
CA GLY A 336 -4.70 0.07 -3.16
C GLY A 336 -5.54 -0.79 -4.10
N LEU A 337 -4.88 -1.51 -5.01
CA LEU A 337 -5.56 -2.40 -5.97
C LEU A 337 -6.50 -3.37 -5.27
N ASP A 338 -6.02 -4.02 -4.18
CA ASP A 338 -6.77 -5.05 -3.44
C ASP A 338 -8.07 -4.48 -2.83
N SER A 339 -7.95 -3.31 -2.16
CA SER A 339 -9.09 -2.68 -1.50
C SER A 339 -10.15 -2.21 -2.50
N ILE A 340 -9.70 -1.69 -3.65
CA ILE A 340 -10.59 -1.20 -4.71
C ILE A 340 -11.24 -2.38 -5.45
N ALA A 341 -10.49 -3.46 -5.69
CA ALA A 341 -11.01 -4.67 -6.30
C ALA A 341 -12.16 -5.29 -5.47
N ILE A 342 -12.01 -5.31 -4.12
CA ILE A 342 -13.06 -5.80 -3.22
C ILE A 342 -14.32 -4.93 -3.33
N ILE A 343 -14.18 -3.60 -3.31
CA ILE A 343 -15.32 -2.69 -3.44
C ILE A 343 -15.97 -2.83 -4.82
N ALA A 344 -15.16 -2.94 -5.87
CA ALA A 344 -15.66 -3.13 -7.24
C ALA A 344 -16.41 -4.46 -7.40
N ALA A 345 -15.90 -5.55 -6.83
CA ALA A 345 -16.55 -6.87 -6.87
C ALA A 345 -17.89 -6.91 -6.11
N GLY A 346 -18.03 -6.08 -5.06
CA GLY A 346 -19.29 -5.93 -4.29
C GLY A 346 -20.24 -4.90 -4.89
N SER A 347 -19.93 -4.30 -6.03
CA SER A 347 -20.69 -3.21 -6.65
C SER A 347 -21.03 -3.54 -8.09
N ASN A 348 -22.08 -2.93 -8.63
CA ASN A 348 -22.46 -3.09 -10.04
C ASN A 348 -21.65 -2.13 -10.93
N VAL A 349 -20.33 -2.38 -11.03
CA VAL A 349 -19.35 -1.56 -11.76
C VAL A 349 -18.61 -2.38 -12.81
N ASP A 350 -18.01 -1.71 -13.81
CA ASP A 350 -17.11 -2.38 -14.75
C ASP A 350 -15.76 -2.70 -14.05
N ILE A 351 -15.71 -3.91 -13.46
CA ILE A 351 -14.54 -4.42 -12.73
C ILE A 351 -13.31 -4.47 -13.65
N ALA A 352 -13.48 -4.86 -14.91
CA ALA A 352 -12.38 -5.00 -15.84
C ALA A 352 -11.72 -3.64 -16.12
N PHE A 353 -12.52 -2.61 -16.35
CA PHE A 353 -12.06 -1.23 -16.56
C PHE A 353 -11.33 -0.69 -15.32
N VAL A 354 -11.90 -0.90 -14.12
CA VAL A 354 -11.30 -0.46 -12.84
C VAL A 354 -9.94 -1.13 -12.63
N ILE A 355 -9.88 -2.46 -12.71
CA ILE A 355 -8.63 -3.22 -12.48
C ILE A 355 -7.57 -2.86 -13.52
N ALA A 356 -7.96 -2.68 -14.79
CA ALA A 356 -7.05 -2.31 -15.85
C ALA A 356 -6.33 -0.99 -15.56
N LEU A 357 -7.09 0.08 -15.30
CA LEU A 357 -6.52 1.40 -15.03
C LEU A 357 -5.69 1.43 -13.73
N GLN A 358 -6.15 0.75 -12.68
CA GLN A 358 -5.43 0.63 -11.42
C GLN A 358 -4.08 -0.10 -11.61
N THR A 359 -4.09 -1.19 -12.38
CA THR A 359 -2.89 -1.99 -12.68
C THR A 359 -1.89 -1.19 -13.52
N MET A 360 -2.35 -0.55 -14.61
CA MET A 360 -1.50 0.30 -15.44
C MET A 360 -0.87 1.44 -14.62
N ARG A 361 -1.65 2.07 -13.73
CA ARG A 361 -1.14 3.12 -12.84
C ARG A 361 -0.10 2.56 -11.87
N LEU A 362 -0.32 1.38 -11.30
CA LEU A 362 0.63 0.73 -10.41
C LEU A 362 1.99 0.56 -11.10
N PHE A 363 2.01 -0.01 -12.31
CA PHE A 363 3.24 -0.18 -13.09
C PHE A 363 3.87 1.16 -13.46
N ALA A 364 3.08 2.11 -13.97
CA ALA A 364 3.56 3.45 -14.30
C ALA A 364 4.21 4.12 -13.09
N THR A 365 3.57 4.03 -11.93
CA THR A 365 4.10 4.62 -10.69
C THR A 365 5.40 3.93 -10.25
N LEU A 366 5.47 2.60 -10.27
CA LEU A 366 6.66 1.86 -9.88
C LEU A 366 7.88 2.18 -10.77
N ILE A 367 7.65 2.43 -12.06
CA ILE A 367 8.71 2.80 -13.01
C ILE A 367 9.08 4.28 -12.89
N VAL A 368 8.10 5.17 -12.73
CA VAL A 368 8.32 6.62 -12.73
C VAL A 368 8.80 7.14 -11.37
N SER A 369 8.34 6.57 -10.24
CA SER A 369 8.67 7.07 -8.90
C SER A 369 10.17 7.14 -8.60
N PRO A 370 11.02 6.17 -8.99
CA PRO A 370 12.47 6.29 -8.80
C PRO A 370 13.09 7.47 -9.53
N VAL A 371 12.63 7.75 -10.76
CA VAL A 371 13.10 8.87 -11.57
C VAL A 371 12.65 10.19 -10.97
N LEU A 372 11.36 10.28 -10.63
CA LEU A 372 10.74 11.45 -10.03
C LEU A 372 11.39 11.80 -8.69
N SER A 373 11.61 10.80 -7.84
CA SER A 373 12.22 10.98 -6.53
C SER A 373 13.66 11.52 -6.63
N ARG A 374 14.46 11.00 -7.57
CA ARG A 374 15.81 11.52 -7.85
C ARG A 374 15.80 12.96 -8.37
N PHE A 375 14.84 13.28 -9.23
CA PHE A 375 14.69 14.62 -9.77
C PHE A 375 14.31 15.62 -8.67
N ILE A 376 13.32 15.30 -7.87
CA ILE A 376 12.85 16.16 -6.77
C ILE A 376 13.93 16.33 -5.68
N SER A 377 14.62 15.24 -5.29
CA SER A 377 15.67 15.34 -4.27
C SER A 377 16.83 16.24 -4.70
N ARG A 378 17.18 16.26 -6.00
CA ARG A 378 18.23 17.15 -6.53
C ARG A 378 17.84 18.64 -6.53
N HIS A 379 16.55 18.96 -6.66
CA HIS A 379 16.06 20.33 -6.81
C HIS A 379 15.39 20.89 -5.54
N ALA A 380 15.03 20.06 -4.60
CA ALA A 380 14.35 20.44 -3.35
C ALA A 380 15.21 20.29 -2.09
N SER A 381 16.46 19.78 -2.22
CA SER A 381 17.37 19.68 -1.07
C SER A 381 17.72 21.07 -0.56
N ASN A 382 17.11 21.43 0.58
CA ASN A 382 17.53 22.55 1.38
C ASN A 382 18.92 22.23 1.95
N PRO A 383 19.97 23.08 1.78
CA PRO A 383 21.31 22.79 2.28
C PRO A 383 21.45 22.69 3.80
N GLU A 384 20.39 22.99 4.55
CA GLU A 384 20.42 23.10 6.02
C GLU A 384 19.81 21.93 6.79
N ALA A 385 19.50 20.81 6.15
CA ALA A 385 19.10 19.64 6.90
C ALA A 385 20.33 18.98 7.58
N PRO A 386 20.38 18.86 8.93
CA PRO A 386 21.52 18.29 9.63
C PRO A 386 21.76 16.85 9.18
N SER A 387 22.95 16.57 8.70
CA SER A 387 23.44 15.28 8.20
C SER A 387 23.77 14.28 9.32
N SER A 388 23.02 14.29 10.42
CA SER A 388 23.28 13.39 11.56
C SER A 388 22.00 13.10 12.34
N LEU A 389 21.35 11.99 12.02
CA LEU A 389 20.62 11.20 13.00
C LEU A 389 20.73 9.71 12.67
#